data_21a50b481674aa5aa31351e365fe3dc0
#
_entry.id   21a50b481674aa5aa31351e365fe3dc0
#
_cell.length_a   1.000
_cell.length_b   1.000
_cell.length_c   1.000
_cell.angle_alpha   90.00
_cell.angle_beta   90.00
_cell.angle_gamma   90.00
#
_symmetry.space_group_name_H-M   'P 1'
#
loop_
_entity.id
_entity.type
_entity.pdbx_description
1 polymer ?
#
loop_
_entity_poly.entity_id
_entity_poly.type
_entity_poly.pdbx_seq_one_letter_code
_entity_poly.pdbx_strand_id
1 'polypeptide(L)'
;MKKGFYYIVALLTVLLLWSCSTKKNTKASRFYHAFTTRYNIYFNGKQAFDEALKSQQDGYKENYSDRIYMYPISAQPKDKAEPGGPFDRTIEKSNKAIKLHSIKAKPAKKPGWRNNPKLRAIQEQEEYNPFLKNSWLIMGQAQFYNADFLQASATFSYIARHYAKDEEVVAEARLWQARCYSEMGWFYESEDILDKMNKNGIPASALKQYAAVYADYLIKNGQFEDAIPYLKTAIKAEKNRKQRTRMKYLLGQILSLIHISEPTRRT
;
A
#
# COMPACT_ATOMS: atom_id res chain seq x y z
N MET A 1 -21.11 51.03 9.80
CA MET A 1 -20.40 49.87 10.36
C MET A 1 -20.56 48.57 9.56
N LYS A 2 -21.73 48.21 9.01
CA LYS A 2 -21.93 46.96 8.27
C LYS A 2 -21.13 46.85 6.96
N LYS A 3 -20.96 47.95 6.20
CA LYS A 3 -20.22 47.93 4.93
C LYS A 3 -18.72 47.63 5.11
N GLY A 4 -18.06 48.15 6.17
CA GLY A 4 -16.63 47.87 6.46
C GLY A 4 -16.40 46.40 6.78
N PHE A 5 -17.31 45.73 7.46
CA PHE A 5 -17.23 44.30 7.77
C PHE A 5 -17.23 43.44 6.49
N TYR A 6 -18.06 43.75 5.50
CA TYR A 6 -18.10 43.04 4.23
C TYR A 6 -16.78 43.19 3.43
N TYR A 7 -16.17 44.39 3.45
CA TYR A 7 -14.87 44.58 2.79
C TYR A 7 -13.73 43.79 3.47
N ILE A 8 -13.76 43.71 4.81
CA ILE A 8 -12.78 42.91 5.56
C ILE A 8 -12.98 41.41 5.25
N VAL A 9 -14.19 40.92 5.23
CA VAL A 9 -14.50 39.53 4.88
C VAL A 9 -14.11 39.23 3.43
N ALA A 10 -14.43 40.11 2.48
CA ALA A 10 -14.05 39.97 1.09
C ALA A 10 -12.51 39.97 0.90
N LEU A 11 -11.81 40.87 1.61
CA LEU A 11 -10.33 40.91 1.58
C LEU A 11 -9.72 39.63 2.17
N LEU A 12 -10.27 39.12 3.28
CA LEU A 12 -9.84 37.86 3.91
C LEU A 12 -10.09 36.65 2.97
N THR A 13 -11.21 36.60 2.26
CA THR A 13 -11.48 35.53 1.29
C THR A 13 -10.53 35.58 0.11
N VAL A 14 -10.24 36.76 -0.43
CA VAL A 14 -9.24 36.93 -1.52
C VAL A 14 -7.84 36.53 -1.07
N LEU A 15 -7.43 36.90 0.15
CA LEU A 15 -6.11 36.50 0.73
C LEU A 15 -6.03 34.98 0.93
N LEU A 16 -7.12 34.32 1.32
CA LEU A 16 -7.18 32.86 1.45
C LEU A 16 -7.06 32.14 0.10
N LEU A 17 -7.63 32.70 -0.97
CA LEU A 17 -7.52 32.12 -2.32
C LEU A 17 -6.10 32.18 -2.89
N TRP A 18 -5.27 33.15 -2.53
CA TRP A 18 -3.90 33.25 -2.99
C TRP A 18 -2.90 32.34 -2.26
N SER A 19 -3.28 31.78 -1.13
CA SER A 19 -2.41 30.92 -0.31
C SER A 19 -2.33 29.45 -0.78
N CYS A 20 -3.22 29.01 -1.65
CA CYS A 20 -3.47 27.59 -1.95
C CYS A 20 -2.80 27.08 -3.23
N SER A 21 -1.67 27.65 -3.65
CA SER A 21 -0.97 27.22 -4.87
C SER A 21 0.06 26.13 -4.60
N THR A 22 0.01 25.02 -5.35
CA THR A 22 1.07 23.99 -5.37
C THR A 22 2.40 24.47 -5.93
N LYS A 23 2.39 25.63 -6.63
CA LYS A 23 3.60 26.26 -7.16
C LYS A 23 4.47 26.89 -6.07
N LYS A 24 3.93 27.12 -4.87
CA LYS A 24 4.64 27.71 -3.73
C LYS A 24 4.76 26.68 -2.61
N ASN A 25 5.99 26.46 -2.12
CA ASN A 25 6.24 25.58 -0.99
C ASN A 25 6.37 26.40 0.32
N THR A 26 5.23 26.74 0.91
CA THR A 26 5.13 27.40 2.22
C THR A 26 4.54 26.44 3.26
N LYS A 27 4.71 26.77 4.56
CA LYS A 27 4.07 25.98 5.63
C LYS A 27 2.54 25.93 5.46
N ALA A 28 1.92 27.05 5.12
CA ALA A 28 0.49 27.16 4.89
C ALA A 28 0.03 26.32 3.69
N SER A 29 0.75 26.37 2.56
CA SER A 29 0.46 25.56 1.38
C SER A 29 0.56 24.07 1.70
N ARG A 30 1.64 23.62 2.36
CA ARG A 30 1.78 22.21 2.78
C ARG A 30 0.63 21.75 3.68
N PHE A 31 0.28 22.58 4.68
CA PHE A 31 -0.83 22.26 5.57
C PHE A 31 -2.16 22.15 4.83
N TYR A 32 -2.50 23.14 4.00
CA TYR A 32 -3.73 23.12 3.21
C TYR A 32 -3.83 21.90 2.30
N HIS A 33 -2.79 21.64 1.52
CA HIS A 33 -2.80 20.49 0.61
C HIS A 33 -2.83 19.15 1.35
N ALA A 34 -2.09 19.01 2.46
CA ALA A 34 -2.14 17.81 3.29
C ALA A 34 -3.52 17.61 3.93
N PHE A 35 -4.12 18.66 4.46
CA PHE A 35 -5.44 18.62 5.08
C PHE A 35 -6.52 18.24 4.07
N THR A 36 -6.55 18.92 2.92
CA THR A 36 -7.55 18.65 1.86
C THR A 36 -7.36 17.24 1.28
N THR A 37 -6.12 16.81 1.05
CA THR A 37 -5.83 15.44 0.60
C THR A 37 -6.36 14.43 1.60
N ARG A 38 -6.09 14.61 2.89
CA ARG A 38 -6.44 13.64 3.94
C ARG A 38 -7.95 13.55 4.17
N TYR A 39 -8.58 14.68 4.44
CA TYR A 39 -9.95 14.72 4.97
C TYR A 39 -11.04 14.82 3.91
N ASN A 40 -10.67 15.10 2.67
CA ASN A 40 -11.65 15.14 1.57
C ASN A 40 -11.35 14.02 0.55
N ILE A 41 -10.26 14.12 -0.19
CA ILE A 41 -10.06 13.26 -1.35
C ILE A 41 -9.72 11.83 -0.92
N TYR A 42 -8.72 11.68 -0.03
CA TYR A 42 -8.30 10.36 0.45
C TYR A 42 -9.40 9.69 1.28
N PHE A 43 -10.09 10.42 2.16
CA PHE A 43 -11.18 9.88 2.96
C PHE A 43 -12.26 9.23 2.08
N ASN A 44 -12.74 9.95 1.05
CA ASN A 44 -13.72 9.42 0.12
C ASN A 44 -13.17 8.25 -0.72
N GLY A 45 -11.90 8.30 -1.09
CA GLY A 45 -11.22 7.19 -1.78
C GLY A 45 -11.09 5.95 -0.91
N LYS A 46 -10.74 6.13 0.37
CA LYS A 46 -10.62 5.05 1.35
C LYS A 46 -11.96 4.40 1.66
N GLN A 47 -13.03 5.21 1.80
CA GLN A 47 -14.37 4.67 1.98
C GLN A 47 -14.79 3.81 0.77
N ALA A 48 -14.60 4.30 -0.45
CA ALA A 48 -14.88 3.52 -1.66
C ALA A 48 -14.06 2.21 -1.72
N PHE A 49 -12.77 2.27 -1.29
CA PHE A 49 -11.92 1.10 -1.19
C PHE A 49 -12.46 0.06 -0.20
N ASP A 50 -12.85 0.49 1.00
CA ASP A 50 -13.35 -0.40 2.05
C ASP A 50 -14.69 -1.04 1.66
N GLU A 51 -15.58 -0.29 1.02
CA GLU A 51 -16.84 -0.79 0.48
C GLU A 51 -16.61 -1.86 -0.61
N ALA A 52 -15.73 -1.59 -1.57
CA ALA A 52 -15.38 -2.51 -2.64
C ALA A 52 -14.71 -3.77 -2.10
N LEU A 53 -13.76 -3.63 -1.16
CA LEU A 53 -13.06 -4.75 -0.53
C LEU A 53 -14.03 -5.65 0.24
N LYS A 54 -14.94 -5.05 1.00
CA LYS A 54 -15.98 -5.79 1.72
C LYS A 54 -16.88 -6.56 0.75
N SER A 55 -17.36 -5.91 -0.30
CA SER A 55 -18.20 -6.55 -1.32
C SER A 55 -17.48 -7.72 -1.99
N GLN A 56 -16.20 -7.55 -2.36
CA GLN A 56 -15.38 -8.61 -2.96
C GLN A 56 -15.19 -9.81 -2.00
N GLN A 57 -14.94 -9.53 -0.71
CA GLN A 57 -14.75 -10.57 0.30
C GLN A 57 -16.05 -11.29 0.67
N ASP A 58 -17.17 -10.61 0.68
CA ASP A 58 -18.48 -11.19 1.01
C ASP A 58 -19.04 -11.97 -0.18
N GLY A 59 -18.74 -11.57 -1.41
CA GLY A 59 -19.13 -12.28 -2.63
C GLY A 59 -18.30 -13.53 -2.93
N TYR A 60 -17.12 -13.67 -2.31
CA TYR A 60 -16.23 -14.80 -2.55
C TYR A 60 -16.74 -16.09 -1.87
N LYS A 61 -16.86 -17.16 -2.65
CA LYS A 61 -17.21 -18.52 -2.16
C LYS A 61 -15.98 -19.42 -2.26
N GLU A 62 -15.66 -20.09 -1.13
CA GLU A 62 -14.55 -21.03 -1.08
C GLU A 62 -14.87 -22.32 -1.83
N ASN A 63 -13.87 -22.83 -2.56
CA ASN A 63 -13.84 -24.21 -3.00
C ASN A 63 -12.99 -25.05 -2.02
N TYR A 64 -13.64 -25.82 -1.17
CA TYR A 64 -12.96 -26.66 -0.17
C TYR A 64 -12.48 -28.01 -0.75
N SER A 65 -12.80 -28.34 -2.00
CA SER A 65 -12.28 -29.53 -2.66
C SER A 65 -10.80 -29.42 -3.00
N ASP A 66 -10.32 -28.19 -3.12
CA ASP A 66 -8.91 -27.87 -3.38
C ASP A 66 -8.27 -27.18 -2.16
N ARG A 67 -6.94 -27.05 -2.20
CA ARG A 67 -6.25 -26.21 -1.23
C ARG A 67 -6.71 -24.76 -1.43
N ILE A 68 -7.23 -24.15 -0.37
CA ILE A 68 -7.68 -22.76 -0.44
C ILE A 68 -6.49 -21.80 -0.56
N TYR A 69 -6.72 -20.63 -1.16
CA TYR A 69 -5.74 -19.56 -1.18
C TYR A 69 -5.70 -18.83 0.17
N MET A 70 -4.52 -18.28 0.53
CA MET A 70 -4.40 -17.46 1.72
C MET A 70 -5.27 -16.19 1.64
N TYR A 71 -5.43 -15.64 0.44
CA TYR A 71 -6.28 -14.47 0.17
C TYR A 71 -7.25 -14.75 -1.00
N PRO A 72 -8.54 -14.29 -0.92
CA PRO A 72 -9.53 -14.48 -1.98
C PRO A 72 -9.10 -13.95 -3.35
N ILE A 73 -8.31 -12.87 -3.36
CA ILE A 73 -7.83 -12.23 -4.60
C ILE A 73 -7.03 -13.18 -5.47
N SER A 74 -6.31 -14.14 -4.87
CA SER A 74 -5.48 -15.11 -5.59
C SER A 74 -6.29 -16.13 -6.40
N ALA A 75 -7.60 -16.22 -6.14
CA ALA A 75 -8.52 -17.06 -6.92
C ALA A 75 -9.08 -16.35 -8.16
N GLN A 76 -8.82 -15.06 -8.33
CA GLN A 76 -9.30 -14.31 -9.50
C GLN A 76 -8.50 -14.67 -10.76
N PRO A 77 -9.13 -14.64 -11.95
CA PRO A 77 -8.41 -14.83 -13.21
C PRO A 77 -7.29 -13.81 -13.35
N LYS A 78 -6.10 -14.30 -13.71
CA LYS A 78 -4.88 -13.46 -13.83
C LYS A 78 -4.83 -12.68 -15.14
N ASP A 79 -5.56 -13.13 -16.15
CA ASP A 79 -5.58 -12.55 -17.48
C ASP A 79 -6.88 -11.78 -17.70
N LYS A 80 -6.94 -10.57 -17.16
CA LYS A 80 -8.02 -9.66 -17.52
C LYS A 80 -7.75 -9.05 -18.89
N ALA A 81 -8.72 -9.21 -19.79
CA ALA A 81 -8.68 -8.59 -21.12
C ALA A 81 -8.68 -7.05 -21.05
N GLU A 82 -9.29 -6.49 -20.01
CA GLU A 82 -9.37 -5.05 -19.78
C GLU A 82 -8.98 -4.68 -18.35
N PRO A 83 -8.16 -3.61 -18.17
CA PRO A 83 -7.85 -3.09 -16.84
C PRO A 83 -9.09 -2.46 -16.19
N GLY A 84 -9.08 -2.38 -14.86
CA GLY A 84 -10.14 -1.74 -14.08
C GLY A 84 -11.02 -2.70 -13.31
N GLY A 85 -11.96 -2.15 -12.53
CA GLY A 85 -12.86 -2.94 -11.70
C GLY A 85 -13.49 -2.19 -10.52
N PRO A 86 -13.93 -2.92 -9.49
CA PRO A 86 -14.67 -2.34 -8.35
C PRO A 86 -13.93 -1.22 -7.61
N PHE A 87 -12.59 -1.16 -7.75
CA PHE A 87 -11.74 -0.19 -7.05
C PHE A 87 -11.42 1.06 -7.87
N ASP A 88 -11.99 1.24 -9.07
CA ASP A 88 -11.69 2.35 -9.98
C ASP A 88 -11.99 3.70 -9.35
N ARG A 89 -13.05 3.81 -8.54
CA ARG A 89 -13.37 5.03 -7.81
C ARG A 89 -12.25 5.45 -6.85
N THR A 90 -11.59 4.48 -6.21
CA THR A 90 -10.42 4.74 -5.36
C THR A 90 -9.25 5.24 -6.17
N ILE A 91 -8.99 4.62 -7.32
CA ILE A 91 -7.92 5.01 -8.26
C ILE A 91 -8.16 6.43 -8.78
N GLU A 92 -9.40 6.76 -9.17
CA GLU A 92 -9.79 8.10 -9.61
C GLU A 92 -9.53 9.16 -8.52
N LYS A 93 -9.98 8.90 -7.28
CA LYS A 93 -9.75 9.81 -6.14
C LYS A 93 -8.26 9.98 -5.84
N SER A 94 -7.50 8.90 -5.87
CA SER A 94 -6.05 8.94 -5.67
C SER A 94 -5.34 9.76 -6.76
N ASN A 95 -5.67 9.53 -8.02
CA ASN A 95 -5.17 10.34 -9.14
C ASN A 95 -5.53 11.82 -9.00
N LYS A 96 -6.76 12.14 -8.56
CA LYS A 96 -7.17 13.51 -8.29
C LYS A 96 -6.33 14.13 -7.17
N ALA A 97 -6.06 13.39 -6.07
CA ALA A 97 -5.21 13.87 -4.99
C ALA A 97 -3.80 14.18 -5.49
N ILE A 98 -3.19 13.27 -6.24
CA ILE A 98 -1.85 13.41 -6.80
C ILE A 98 -1.78 14.61 -7.75
N LYS A 99 -2.73 14.72 -8.68
CA LYS A 99 -2.75 15.80 -9.68
C LYS A 99 -2.93 17.19 -9.05
N LEU A 100 -3.79 17.32 -8.05
CA LEU A 100 -4.17 18.63 -7.50
C LEU A 100 -3.37 19.06 -6.27
N HIS A 101 -2.77 18.12 -5.55
CA HIS A 101 -2.16 18.40 -4.25
C HIS A 101 -0.70 18.00 -4.11
N SER A 102 -0.04 17.53 -5.18
CA SER A 102 1.41 17.31 -5.20
C SER A 102 2.14 18.65 -5.17
N ILE A 103 3.10 18.80 -4.26
CA ILE A 103 3.94 19.98 -4.10
C ILE A 103 5.37 19.59 -4.44
N LYS A 104 5.80 19.84 -5.68
CA LYS A 104 7.17 19.56 -6.16
C LYS A 104 8.10 20.75 -6.03
N ALA A 105 7.55 21.96 -5.84
CA ALA A 105 8.33 23.17 -5.66
C ALA A 105 9.18 23.07 -4.41
N LYS A 106 10.49 23.32 -4.52
CA LYS A 106 11.42 23.30 -3.37
C LYS A 106 11.17 24.49 -2.46
N PRO A 107 11.29 24.33 -1.12
CA PRO A 107 11.18 25.45 -0.21
C PRO A 107 12.37 26.41 -0.36
N ALA A 108 12.20 27.67 0.07
CA ALA A 108 13.28 28.64 0.09
C ALA A 108 14.48 28.10 0.88
N LYS A 109 15.66 28.27 0.30
CA LYS A 109 16.92 27.86 0.95
C LYS A 109 17.20 28.76 2.15
N LYS A 110 17.43 28.16 3.32
CA LYS A 110 17.85 28.85 4.52
C LYS A 110 19.38 29.03 4.54
N PRO A 111 19.92 30.09 5.17
CA PRO A 111 21.36 30.21 5.38
C PRO A 111 21.93 28.93 6.03
N GLY A 112 23.11 28.50 5.59
CA GLY A 112 23.78 27.30 6.12
C GLY A 112 23.12 25.94 5.78
N TRP A 113 22.14 25.90 4.87
CA TRP A 113 21.40 24.67 4.54
C TRP A 113 22.31 23.53 4.06
N ARG A 114 23.44 23.84 3.39
CA ARG A 114 24.38 22.82 2.89
C ARG A 114 25.09 22.07 4.01
N ASN A 115 25.38 22.78 5.12
CA ASN A 115 26.09 22.22 6.26
C ASN A 115 25.16 21.60 7.32
N ASN A 116 23.84 21.81 7.19
CA ASN A 116 22.86 21.24 8.09
C ASN A 116 22.18 20.01 7.44
N PRO A 117 22.41 18.78 7.97
CA PRO A 117 21.86 17.56 7.40
C PRO A 117 20.34 17.57 7.27
N LYS A 118 19.63 18.14 8.27
CA LYS A 118 18.15 18.22 8.26
C LYS A 118 17.65 19.16 7.15
N LEU A 119 18.29 20.32 6.98
CA LEU A 119 17.89 21.26 5.93
C LEU A 119 18.24 20.73 4.53
N ARG A 120 19.35 20.00 4.39
CA ARG A 120 19.73 19.35 3.16
C ARG A 120 18.72 18.26 2.80
N ALA A 121 18.34 17.38 3.75
CA ALA A 121 17.35 16.36 3.54
C ALA A 121 16.01 16.93 3.05
N ILE A 122 15.59 18.09 3.59
CA ILE A 122 14.37 18.79 3.12
C ILE A 122 14.53 19.26 1.66
N GLN A 123 15.70 19.80 1.27
CA GLN A 123 15.94 20.27 -0.10
C GLN A 123 16.04 19.14 -1.15
N GLU A 124 16.32 17.94 -0.69
CA GLU A 124 16.45 16.73 -1.53
C GLU A 124 15.15 15.94 -1.67
N GLN A 125 14.08 16.32 -0.96
CA GLN A 125 12.77 15.71 -1.14
C GLN A 125 12.19 16.02 -2.53
N GLU A 126 11.44 15.08 -3.08
CA GLU A 126 10.74 15.25 -4.36
C GLU A 126 9.26 15.62 -4.18
N GLU A 127 8.71 15.35 -3.01
CA GLU A 127 7.33 15.65 -2.66
C GLU A 127 7.25 16.31 -1.27
N TYR A 128 6.50 17.39 -1.18
CA TYR A 128 6.37 18.18 0.06
C TYR A 128 4.95 18.17 0.66
N ASN A 129 3.99 17.54 0.02
CA ASN A 129 2.73 17.19 0.67
C ASN A 129 2.94 15.93 1.51
N PRO A 130 3.01 16.03 2.86
CA PRO A 130 3.39 14.90 3.71
C PRO A 130 2.36 13.76 3.70
N PHE A 131 1.13 14.02 3.25
CA PHE A 131 0.06 13.01 3.23
C PHE A 131 -0.06 12.29 1.89
N LEU A 132 0.52 12.79 0.81
CA LEU A 132 0.31 12.29 -0.55
C LEU A 132 0.78 10.83 -0.73
N LYS A 133 1.78 10.38 0.05
CA LYS A 133 2.24 8.99 0.08
C LYS A 133 1.10 7.98 0.33
N ASN A 134 0.13 8.36 1.18
CA ASN A 134 -1.02 7.50 1.47
C ASN A 134 -1.97 7.35 0.27
N SER A 135 -2.09 8.40 -0.55
CA SER A 135 -2.87 8.33 -1.79
C SER A 135 -2.20 7.45 -2.84
N TRP A 136 -0.88 7.46 -2.92
CA TRP A 136 -0.13 6.55 -3.76
C TRP A 136 -0.26 5.09 -3.30
N LEU A 137 -0.12 4.83 -1.99
CA LEU A 137 -0.24 3.48 -1.43
C LEU A 137 -1.62 2.88 -1.67
N ILE A 138 -2.70 3.63 -1.37
CA ILE A 138 -4.06 3.12 -1.60
C ILE A 138 -4.39 2.95 -3.09
N MET A 139 -3.78 3.74 -3.98
CA MET A 139 -3.91 3.56 -5.43
C MET A 139 -3.30 2.23 -5.87
N GLY A 140 -2.08 1.92 -5.44
CA GLY A 140 -1.45 0.63 -5.73
C GLY A 140 -2.24 -0.54 -5.16
N GLN A 141 -2.79 -0.41 -3.94
CA GLN A 141 -3.65 -1.43 -3.34
C GLN A 141 -4.95 -1.61 -4.14
N ALA A 142 -5.56 -0.54 -4.62
CA ALA A 142 -6.78 -0.59 -5.43
C ALA A 142 -6.51 -1.29 -6.78
N GLN A 143 -5.39 -0.98 -7.44
CA GLN A 143 -4.94 -1.67 -8.65
C GLN A 143 -4.72 -3.17 -8.37
N PHE A 144 -4.07 -3.52 -7.26
CA PHE A 144 -3.87 -4.91 -6.84
C PHE A 144 -5.19 -5.66 -6.67
N TYR A 145 -6.18 -5.07 -5.98
CA TYR A 145 -7.48 -5.71 -5.77
C TYR A 145 -8.38 -5.69 -7.01
N ASN A 146 -8.09 -4.87 -8.00
CA ASN A 146 -8.64 -4.99 -9.37
C ASN A 146 -7.99 -6.14 -10.16
N ALA A 147 -6.99 -6.84 -9.61
CA ALA A 147 -6.13 -7.81 -10.29
C ALA A 147 -5.24 -7.20 -11.40
N ASP A 148 -5.04 -5.89 -11.41
CA ASP A 148 -4.10 -5.18 -12.29
C ASP A 148 -2.69 -5.23 -11.68
N PHE A 149 -2.15 -6.45 -11.48
CA PHE A 149 -0.92 -6.68 -10.71
C PHE A 149 0.31 -6.01 -11.32
N LEU A 150 0.40 -5.95 -12.64
CA LEU A 150 1.51 -5.29 -13.32
C LEU A 150 1.50 -3.78 -13.06
N GLN A 151 0.34 -3.14 -13.18
CA GLN A 151 0.20 -1.70 -12.91
C GLN A 151 0.41 -1.40 -11.43
N ALA A 152 -0.10 -2.26 -10.52
CA ALA A 152 0.13 -2.14 -9.09
C ALA A 152 1.62 -2.23 -8.75
N SER A 153 2.34 -3.21 -9.33
CA SER A 153 3.79 -3.38 -9.10
C SER A 153 4.59 -2.15 -9.56
N ALA A 154 4.23 -1.56 -10.70
CA ALA A 154 4.82 -0.32 -11.20
C ALA A 154 4.57 0.86 -10.23
N THR A 155 3.34 0.98 -9.71
CA THR A 155 2.99 2.00 -8.71
C THR A 155 3.81 1.83 -7.43
N PHE A 156 3.92 0.61 -6.90
CA PHE A 156 4.72 0.34 -5.69
C PHE A 156 6.22 0.54 -5.92
N SER A 157 6.73 0.20 -7.10
CA SER A 157 8.12 0.50 -7.48
C SER A 157 8.39 2.01 -7.52
N TYR A 158 7.43 2.79 -8.06
CA TYR A 158 7.51 4.25 -8.04
C TYR A 158 7.55 4.78 -6.60
N ILE A 159 6.66 4.31 -5.72
CA ILE A 159 6.61 4.72 -4.31
C ILE A 159 7.94 4.46 -3.62
N ALA A 160 8.50 3.25 -3.76
CA ALA A 160 9.74 2.87 -3.12
C ALA A 160 10.94 3.73 -3.56
N ARG A 161 10.96 4.20 -4.81
CA ARG A 161 12.00 5.12 -5.32
C ARG A 161 11.76 6.56 -4.91
N HIS A 162 10.52 7.03 -5.05
CA HIS A 162 10.15 8.42 -4.80
C HIS A 162 10.21 8.80 -3.31
N TYR A 163 9.88 7.86 -2.43
CA TYR A 163 9.92 8.03 -0.98
C TYR A 163 11.09 7.27 -0.32
N ALA A 164 12.22 7.12 -1.01
CA ALA A 164 13.38 6.32 -0.57
C ALA A 164 13.92 6.64 0.84
N LYS A 165 13.65 7.84 1.36
CA LYS A 165 14.05 8.29 2.71
C LYS A 165 13.04 7.91 3.82
N ASP A 166 11.87 7.38 3.47
CA ASP A 166 10.82 6.95 4.39
C ASP A 166 10.82 5.42 4.44
N GLU A 167 11.63 4.86 5.35
CA GLU A 167 11.85 3.41 5.45
C GLU A 167 10.56 2.61 5.63
N GLU A 168 9.57 3.16 6.37
CA GLU A 168 8.29 2.49 6.58
C GLU A 168 7.47 2.40 5.29
N VAL A 169 7.41 3.50 4.54
CA VAL A 169 6.71 3.55 3.25
C VAL A 169 7.40 2.68 2.21
N VAL A 170 8.73 2.68 2.20
CA VAL A 170 9.51 1.81 1.30
C VAL A 170 9.25 0.34 1.62
N ALA A 171 9.27 -0.04 2.91
CA ALA A 171 9.02 -1.41 3.31
C ALA A 171 7.59 -1.86 2.93
N GLU A 172 6.57 -1.04 3.19
CA GLU A 172 5.19 -1.33 2.80
C GLU A 172 5.07 -1.49 1.27
N ALA A 173 5.63 -0.56 0.50
CA ALA A 173 5.60 -0.61 -0.96
C ALA A 173 6.31 -1.85 -1.51
N ARG A 174 7.45 -2.24 -0.96
CA ARG A 174 8.18 -3.45 -1.36
C ARG A 174 7.39 -4.72 -1.07
N LEU A 175 6.72 -4.81 0.08
CA LEU A 175 5.87 -5.95 0.41
C LEU A 175 4.68 -6.07 -0.55
N TRP A 176 4.04 -4.97 -0.90
CA TRP A 176 2.99 -4.98 -1.90
C TRP A 176 3.52 -5.34 -3.29
N GLN A 177 4.71 -4.87 -3.66
CA GLN A 177 5.36 -5.23 -4.93
C GLN A 177 5.66 -6.73 -5.00
N ALA A 178 6.20 -7.34 -3.92
CA ALA A 178 6.43 -8.76 -3.82
C ALA A 178 5.12 -9.56 -3.96
N ARG A 179 4.03 -9.09 -3.35
CA ARG A 179 2.70 -9.70 -3.53
C ARG A 179 2.25 -9.67 -4.99
N CYS A 180 2.42 -8.54 -5.68
CA CYS A 180 2.09 -8.45 -7.10
C CYS A 180 2.84 -9.49 -7.92
N TYR A 181 4.13 -9.64 -7.69
CA TYR A 181 4.96 -10.63 -8.38
C TYR A 181 4.54 -12.06 -8.07
N SER A 182 4.22 -12.36 -6.80
CA SER A 182 3.69 -13.67 -6.41
C SER A 182 2.35 -14.00 -7.09
N GLU A 183 1.46 -13.01 -7.27
CA GLU A 183 0.19 -13.21 -7.99
C GLU A 183 0.41 -13.47 -9.48
N MET A 184 1.40 -12.84 -10.09
CA MET A 184 1.78 -13.05 -11.50
C MET A 184 2.58 -14.36 -11.72
N GLY A 185 2.97 -15.06 -10.65
CA GLY A 185 3.85 -16.24 -10.72
C GLY A 185 5.32 -15.89 -10.97
N TRP A 186 5.71 -14.64 -10.78
CA TRP A 186 7.09 -14.17 -10.88
C TRP A 186 7.79 -14.36 -9.54
N PHE A 187 8.03 -15.63 -9.22
CA PHE A 187 8.51 -16.01 -7.89
C PHE A 187 9.94 -15.55 -7.62
N TYR A 188 10.79 -15.53 -8.63
CA TYR A 188 12.16 -15.04 -8.48
C TYR A 188 12.21 -13.56 -8.09
N GLU A 189 11.44 -12.72 -8.76
CA GLU A 189 11.35 -11.28 -8.47
C GLU A 189 10.74 -11.02 -7.09
N SER A 190 9.78 -11.84 -6.69
CA SER A 190 9.18 -11.77 -5.35
C SER A 190 10.19 -12.12 -4.26
N GLU A 191 10.93 -13.22 -4.45
CA GLU A 191 11.98 -13.70 -3.54
C GLU A 191 13.09 -12.67 -3.39
N ASP A 192 13.59 -12.13 -4.50
CA ASP A 192 14.66 -11.12 -4.50
C ASP A 192 14.33 -9.91 -3.62
N ILE A 193 13.07 -9.44 -3.69
CA ILE A 193 12.60 -8.34 -2.83
C ILE A 193 12.58 -8.77 -1.36
N LEU A 194 12.00 -9.93 -1.06
CA LEU A 194 11.81 -10.41 0.31
C LEU A 194 13.16 -10.71 0.97
N ASP A 195 14.08 -11.32 0.24
CA ASP A 195 15.43 -11.59 0.70
C ASP A 195 16.25 -10.32 0.95
N LYS A 196 16.17 -9.35 0.05
CA LYS A 196 16.80 -8.04 0.25
C LYS A 196 16.27 -7.33 1.49
N MET A 197 14.96 -7.40 1.72
CA MET A 197 14.36 -6.83 2.94
C MET A 197 14.87 -7.54 4.19
N ASN A 198 14.98 -8.87 4.17
CA ASN A 198 15.49 -9.64 5.30
C ASN A 198 16.96 -9.32 5.59
N LYS A 199 17.80 -9.24 4.56
CA LYS A 199 19.23 -8.91 4.70
C LYS A 199 19.48 -7.49 5.20
N ASN A 200 18.67 -6.52 4.76
CA ASN A 200 18.85 -5.11 5.11
C ASN A 200 18.18 -4.72 6.45
N GLY A 201 17.44 -5.64 7.05
CA GLY A 201 16.63 -5.39 8.24
C GLY A 201 15.21 -4.92 7.89
N ILE A 202 14.22 -5.53 8.54
CA ILE A 202 12.82 -5.22 8.33
C ILE A 202 12.37 -4.25 9.44
N PRO A 203 11.81 -3.07 9.09
CA PRO A 203 11.25 -2.16 10.09
C PRO A 203 10.23 -2.87 11.00
N ALA A 204 10.23 -2.57 12.29
CA ALA A 204 9.35 -3.22 13.27
C ALA A 204 7.86 -3.09 12.90
N SER A 205 7.47 -1.98 12.27
CA SER A 205 6.11 -1.75 11.76
C SER A 205 5.72 -2.72 10.63
N ALA A 206 6.69 -3.22 9.84
CA ALA A 206 6.49 -4.08 8.68
C ALA A 206 6.61 -5.58 8.98
N LEU A 207 7.17 -6.00 10.14
CA LEU A 207 7.45 -7.40 10.46
C LEU A 207 6.24 -8.33 10.31
N LYS A 208 5.06 -7.88 10.77
CA LYS A 208 3.82 -8.68 10.70
C LYS A 208 3.35 -8.86 9.27
N GLN A 209 3.43 -7.81 8.48
CA GLN A 209 3.07 -7.85 7.06
C GLN A 209 4.08 -8.67 6.27
N TYR A 210 5.36 -8.55 6.57
CA TYR A 210 6.42 -9.38 5.97
C TYR A 210 6.14 -10.87 6.18
N ALA A 211 5.84 -11.29 7.41
CA ALA A 211 5.54 -12.69 7.69
C ALA A 211 4.34 -13.20 6.87
N ALA A 212 3.29 -12.38 6.71
CA ALA A 212 2.13 -12.74 5.93
C ALA A 212 2.43 -12.84 4.42
N VAL A 213 3.21 -11.88 3.89
CA VAL A 213 3.59 -11.86 2.47
C VAL A 213 4.55 -13.02 2.16
N TYR A 214 5.51 -13.28 3.04
CA TYR A 214 6.47 -14.36 2.84
C TYR A 214 5.80 -15.74 2.92
N ALA A 215 4.86 -15.93 3.88
CA ALA A 215 4.06 -17.15 3.94
C ALA A 215 3.25 -17.38 2.65
N ASP A 216 2.59 -16.34 2.13
CA ASP A 216 1.80 -16.45 0.89
C ASP A 216 2.68 -16.77 -0.32
N TYR A 217 3.85 -16.13 -0.41
CA TYR A 217 4.85 -16.44 -1.43
C TYR A 217 5.29 -17.90 -1.38
N LEU A 218 5.74 -18.40 -0.21
CA LEU A 218 6.21 -19.76 -0.03
C LEU A 218 5.11 -20.80 -0.37
N ILE A 219 3.86 -20.55 0.06
CA ILE A 219 2.73 -21.41 -0.25
C ILE A 219 2.46 -21.48 -1.76
N LYS A 220 2.52 -20.36 -2.46
CA LYS A 220 2.34 -20.29 -3.91
C LYS A 220 3.47 -20.96 -4.69
N ASN A 221 4.68 -20.85 -4.17
CA ASN A 221 5.88 -21.49 -4.72
C ASN A 221 6.01 -22.99 -4.33
N GLY A 222 5.05 -23.54 -3.57
CA GLY A 222 5.06 -24.96 -3.17
C GLY A 222 5.97 -25.32 -2.01
N GLN A 223 6.61 -24.35 -1.35
CA GLN A 223 7.52 -24.53 -0.22
C GLN A 223 6.75 -24.56 1.11
N PHE A 224 5.97 -25.62 1.30
CA PHE A 224 4.99 -25.70 2.38
C PHE A 224 5.61 -25.77 3.78
N GLU A 225 6.70 -26.52 3.95
CA GLU A 225 7.37 -26.67 5.23
C GLU A 225 7.92 -25.33 5.73
N ASP A 226 8.59 -24.60 4.83
CA ASP A 226 9.17 -23.30 5.12
C ASP A 226 8.09 -22.23 5.39
N ALA A 227 6.90 -22.40 4.81
CA ALA A 227 5.77 -21.47 5.01
C ALA A 227 5.17 -21.54 6.43
N ILE A 228 5.25 -22.69 7.11
CA ILE A 228 4.55 -22.92 8.40
C ILE A 228 4.91 -21.87 9.47
N PRO A 229 6.18 -21.56 9.79
CA PRO A 229 6.51 -20.60 10.83
C PRO A 229 6.00 -19.20 10.51
N TYR A 230 6.08 -18.78 9.27
CA TYR A 230 5.58 -17.48 8.81
C TYR A 230 4.05 -17.41 8.83
N LEU A 231 3.37 -18.47 8.39
CA LEU A 231 1.91 -18.56 8.43
C LEU A 231 1.39 -18.54 9.88
N LYS A 232 2.04 -19.24 10.81
CA LYS A 232 1.72 -19.18 12.24
C LYS A 232 1.87 -17.75 12.80
N THR A 233 2.91 -17.04 12.37
CA THR A 233 3.14 -15.64 12.77
C THR A 233 2.05 -14.73 12.18
N ALA A 234 1.71 -14.90 10.91
CA ALA A 234 0.63 -14.17 10.25
C ALA A 234 -0.73 -14.40 10.94
N ILE A 235 -1.06 -15.65 11.30
CA ILE A 235 -2.29 -15.99 12.05
C ILE A 235 -2.38 -15.26 13.38
N LYS A 236 -1.26 -15.18 14.13
CA LYS A 236 -1.21 -14.47 15.42
C LYS A 236 -1.40 -12.96 15.23
N ALA A 237 -0.90 -12.41 14.15
CA ALA A 237 -0.95 -10.97 13.85
C ALA A 237 -2.28 -10.52 13.24
N GLU A 238 -3.03 -11.43 12.58
CA GLU A 238 -4.26 -11.10 11.87
C GLU A 238 -5.40 -10.72 12.84
N LYS A 239 -5.96 -9.53 12.65
CA LYS A 239 -7.06 -9.00 13.47
C LYS A 239 -8.44 -9.40 12.96
N ASN A 240 -8.59 -9.54 11.64
CA ASN A 240 -9.85 -9.94 11.04
C ASN A 240 -10.13 -11.41 11.34
N ARG A 241 -11.21 -11.67 12.07
CA ARG A 241 -11.59 -13.04 12.51
C ARG A 241 -11.81 -13.99 11.32
N LYS A 242 -12.48 -13.53 10.26
CA LYS A 242 -12.78 -14.33 9.06
C LYS A 242 -11.48 -14.73 8.35
N GLN A 243 -10.59 -13.76 8.13
CA GLN A 243 -9.28 -13.99 7.51
C GLN A 243 -8.38 -14.89 8.37
N ARG A 244 -8.35 -14.67 9.68
CA ARG A 244 -7.61 -15.53 10.61
C ARG A 244 -8.10 -16.98 10.60
N THR A 245 -9.41 -17.21 10.54
CA THR A 245 -10.00 -18.57 10.44
C THR A 245 -9.59 -19.22 9.12
N ARG A 246 -9.62 -18.48 8.00
CA ARG A 246 -9.14 -18.94 6.69
C ARG A 246 -7.68 -19.41 6.76
N MET A 247 -6.79 -18.59 7.31
CA MET A 247 -5.37 -18.93 7.46
C MET A 247 -5.15 -20.18 8.33
N LYS A 248 -5.96 -20.38 9.39
CA LYS A 248 -5.90 -21.58 10.23
C LYS A 248 -6.34 -22.81 9.46
N TYR A 249 -7.40 -22.71 8.64
CA TYR A 249 -7.85 -23.80 7.81
C TYR A 249 -6.78 -24.18 6.76
N LEU A 250 -6.20 -23.18 6.09
CA LEU A 250 -5.09 -23.37 5.16
C LEU A 250 -3.89 -24.06 5.83
N LEU A 251 -3.53 -23.66 7.05
CA LEU A 251 -2.48 -24.31 7.81
C LEU A 251 -2.79 -25.80 8.05
N GLY A 252 -4.04 -26.15 8.38
CA GLY A 252 -4.46 -27.53 8.51
C GLY A 252 -4.31 -28.34 7.22
N GLN A 253 -4.71 -27.76 6.08
CA GLN A 253 -4.53 -28.38 4.76
C GLN A 253 -3.05 -28.61 4.43
N ILE A 254 -2.18 -27.62 4.69
CA ILE A 254 -0.73 -27.72 4.45
C ILE A 254 -0.11 -28.84 5.30
N LEU A 255 -0.44 -28.90 6.59
CA LEU A 255 0.07 -29.95 7.48
C LEU A 255 -0.39 -31.33 7.02
N SER A 256 -1.63 -31.49 6.56
CA SER A 256 -2.13 -32.74 5.99
C SER A 256 -1.37 -33.14 4.72
N LEU A 257 -1.10 -32.20 3.83
CA LEU A 257 -0.35 -32.45 2.59
C LEU A 257 1.07 -32.95 2.86
N ILE A 258 1.77 -32.35 3.83
CA ILE A 258 3.12 -32.76 4.23
C ILE A 258 3.11 -34.21 4.78
N HIS A 259 2.17 -34.53 5.67
CA HIS A 259 2.05 -35.88 6.24
C HIS A 259 1.71 -36.96 5.20
N ILE A 260 0.95 -36.62 4.17
CA ILE A 260 0.62 -37.56 3.08
C ILE A 260 1.83 -37.77 2.17
N SER A 261 2.66 -36.73 1.96
CA SER A 261 3.84 -36.82 1.11
C SER A 261 5.05 -37.47 1.80
N GLU A 262 5.08 -37.54 3.14
CA GLU A 262 6.09 -38.32 3.85
C GLU A 262 5.73 -39.81 3.74
N PRO A 263 6.52 -40.62 3.01
CA PRO A 263 6.31 -42.08 3.02
C PRO A 263 6.51 -42.54 4.46
N THR A 264 5.48 -43.13 5.05
CA THR A 264 5.57 -43.85 6.33
C THR A 264 6.72 -44.85 6.18
N ARG A 265 7.93 -44.52 6.68
CA ARG A 265 8.96 -45.51 6.97
C ARG A 265 8.37 -46.41 8.07
N ARG A 266 7.68 -47.46 7.63
CA ARG A 266 7.42 -48.62 8.50
C ARG A 266 8.80 -49.22 8.76
N THR A 267 9.34 -48.96 9.92
CA THR A 267 10.40 -49.79 10.51
C THR A 267 9.87 -51.19 10.74
#